data_c8e315077aadc850830cc9403f45c52c
#
_entry.id   c8e315077aadc850830cc9403f45c52c
#
_cell.length_a   1.000
_cell.length_b   1.000
_cell.length_c   1.000
_cell.angle_alpha   90.00
_cell.angle_beta   90.00
_cell.angle_gamma   90.00
#
_symmetry.space_group_name_H-M   'P 1'
#
loop_
_entity.id
_entity.type
_entity.pdbx_description
1 polymer ?
#
loop_
_entity_poly.entity_id
_entity_poly.type
_entity_poly.pdbx_seq_one_letter_code
_entity_poly.pdbx_strand_id
1 'polypeptide(L)'
;EWLEAMRLLAVLHGCMELSGEEAGGIEPVSMKKEYEKHNRELKKVRRYLQQRGQKTWFEISLQKYFDGFLEQAKQVSAEWEIYDKLISRREEVQFCHGDYQYHNMICGKDGWFVVNFEKCLPDSPVRDLYLLLRKLLEKSNWSVSLGSSLLEAYEEVRPLDVLSRIDLYYRLAYPEKFWKIVNFYYNSGKAWIPGRNQEKLEKLVSQEKEKQHFLEEVFRSVEKLAMR
;
A
#
# COMPACT_ATOMS: atom_id res chain seq x y z
N GLU A 1 16.51 10.30 -10.57
CA GLU A 1 16.01 8.96 -10.97
C GLU A 1 14.60 8.67 -10.42
N TRP A 2 14.36 8.77 -9.08
CA TRP A 2 13.04 8.44 -8.51
C TRP A 2 11.93 9.41 -8.91
N LEU A 3 12.22 10.70 -9.05
CA LEU A 3 11.26 11.68 -9.57
C LEU A 3 10.89 11.35 -11.02
N GLU A 4 11.85 10.92 -11.82
CA GLU A 4 11.60 10.49 -13.19
C GLU A 4 10.73 9.24 -13.25
N ALA A 5 10.97 8.28 -12.35
CA ALA A 5 10.13 7.09 -12.21
C ALA A 5 8.67 7.43 -11.86
N MET A 6 8.45 8.48 -11.06
CA MET A 6 7.10 8.96 -10.74
C MET A 6 6.41 9.62 -11.95
N ARG A 7 7.14 10.43 -12.72
CA ARG A 7 6.62 11.02 -13.99
C ARG A 7 6.29 9.93 -15.00
N LEU A 8 7.19 8.94 -15.14
CA LEU A 8 6.98 7.80 -16.04
C LEU A 8 5.72 7.00 -15.65
N LEU A 9 5.49 6.80 -14.35
CA LEU A 9 4.27 6.15 -13.88
C LEU A 9 3.02 6.94 -14.28
N ALA A 10 3.05 8.27 -14.12
CA ALA A 10 1.94 9.13 -14.49
C ALA A 10 1.65 9.09 -16.00
N VAL A 11 2.70 9.07 -16.84
CA VAL A 11 2.58 8.88 -18.30
C VAL A 11 2.00 7.50 -18.62
N LEU A 12 2.51 6.43 -17.99
CA LEU A 12 2.00 5.07 -18.17
C LEU A 12 0.50 5.00 -17.87
N HIS A 13 0.06 5.61 -16.78
CA HIS A 13 -1.36 5.64 -16.41
C HIS A 13 -2.23 6.36 -17.45
N GLY A 14 -1.73 7.43 -18.08
CA GLY A 14 -2.42 8.07 -19.20
C GLY A 14 -2.54 7.17 -20.44
N CYS A 15 -1.56 6.28 -20.67
CA CYS A 15 -1.60 5.32 -21.80
C CYS A 15 -2.46 4.08 -21.53
N MET A 16 -2.82 3.81 -20.27
CA MET A 16 -3.55 2.62 -19.85
C MET A 16 -5.02 2.92 -19.51
N GLU A 17 -5.53 4.09 -19.86
CA GLU A 17 -6.94 4.45 -19.72
C GLU A 17 -7.81 3.59 -20.65
N LEU A 18 -8.94 3.13 -20.12
CA LEU A 18 -9.94 2.39 -20.87
C LEU A 18 -11.04 3.34 -21.36
N SER A 19 -11.51 3.16 -22.58
CA SER A 19 -12.73 3.81 -23.03
C SER A 19 -13.94 3.26 -22.25
N GLY A 20 -15.03 4.02 -22.14
CA GLY A 20 -16.23 3.57 -21.44
C GLY A 20 -16.80 2.24 -21.92
N GLU A 21 -16.65 1.92 -23.21
CA GLU A 21 -17.06 0.63 -23.80
C GLU A 21 -16.12 -0.51 -23.38
N GLU A 22 -14.81 -0.26 -23.33
CA GLU A 22 -13.81 -1.24 -22.88
C GLU A 22 -13.85 -1.51 -21.38
N ALA A 23 -14.21 -0.50 -20.57
CA ALA A 23 -14.39 -0.61 -19.13
C ALA A 23 -15.68 -1.36 -18.75
N GLY A 24 -16.63 -1.50 -19.70
CA GLY A 24 -17.93 -2.11 -19.48
C GLY A 24 -17.85 -3.55 -18.97
N GLY A 25 -18.26 -3.78 -17.72
CA GLY A 25 -18.28 -5.10 -17.10
C GLY A 25 -16.98 -5.52 -16.38
N ILE A 26 -15.97 -4.66 -16.33
CA ILE A 26 -14.75 -4.91 -15.58
C ILE A 26 -14.92 -4.37 -14.16
N GLU A 27 -14.91 -5.25 -13.16
CA GLU A 27 -14.92 -4.85 -11.75
C GLU A 27 -13.49 -4.64 -11.24
N PRO A 28 -13.17 -3.46 -10.68
CA PRO A 28 -11.87 -3.23 -10.04
C PRO A 28 -11.73 -4.09 -8.78
N VAL A 29 -10.50 -4.31 -8.37
CA VAL A 29 -10.22 -5.03 -7.12
C VAL A 29 -10.76 -4.22 -5.92
N SER A 30 -11.69 -4.83 -5.18
CA SER A 30 -12.27 -4.18 -4.01
C SER A 30 -11.29 -4.16 -2.85
N MET A 31 -10.80 -2.98 -2.50
CA MET A 31 -9.92 -2.76 -1.35
C MET A 31 -10.60 -3.13 -0.03
N LYS A 32 -11.91 -2.90 0.08
CA LYS A 32 -12.73 -3.35 1.22
C LYS A 32 -12.62 -4.87 1.42
N LYS A 33 -12.85 -5.65 0.37
CA LYS A 33 -12.76 -7.12 0.43
C LYS A 33 -11.34 -7.58 0.81
N GLU A 34 -10.30 -6.92 0.28
CA GLU A 34 -8.91 -7.21 0.64
C GLU A 34 -8.65 -6.94 2.14
N TYR A 35 -9.02 -5.77 2.65
CA TYR A 35 -8.83 -5.42 4.06
C TYR A 35 -9.63 -6.30 5.02
N GLU A 36 -10.88 -6.61 4.69
CA GLU A 36 -11.68 -7.56 5.47
C GLU A 36 -11.02 -8.94 5.54
N LYS A 37 -10.49 -9.44 4.42
CA LYS A 37 -9.75 -10.69 4.37
C LYS A 37 -8.51 -10.63 5.27
N HIS A 38 -7.67 -9.62 5.12
CA HIS A 38 -6.46 -9.44 5.93
C HIS A 38 -6.78 -9.31 7.41
N ASN A 39 -7.82 -8.55 7.77
CA ASN A 39 -8.27 -8.39 9.15
C ASN A 39 -8.78 -9.72 9.75
N ARG A 40 -9.48 -10.57 8.98
CA ARG A 40 -9.89 -11.93 9.42
C ARG A 40 -8.67 -12.82 9.67
N GLU A 41 -7.68 -12.77 8.78
CA GLU A 41 -6.43 -13.53 8.92
C GLU A 41 -5.64 -13.07 10.15
N LEU A 42 -5.47 -11.78 10.37
CA LEU A 42 -4.83 -11.24 11.56
C LEU A 42 -5.56 -11.66 12.85
N LYS A 43 -6.89 -11.57 12.90
CA LYS A 43 -7.69 -12.02 14.06
C LYS A 43 -7.50 -13.52 14.32
N LYS A 44 -7.39 -14.35 13.26
CA LYS A 44 -7.13 -15.78 13.40
C LYS A 44 -5.74 -16.05 13.99
N VAL A 45 -4.71 -15.38 13.47
CA VAL A 45 -3.34 -15.51 13.96
C VAL A 45 -3.22 -15.01 15.41
N ARG A 46 -3.87 -13.91 15.76
CA ARG A 46 -3.89 -13.39 17.15
C ARG A 46 -4.41 -14.45 18.13
N ARG A 47 -5.55 -15.08 17.82
CA ARG A 47 -6.12 -16.14 18.66
C ARG A 47 -5.17 -17.33 18.81
N TYR A 48 -4.57 -17.78 17.70
CA TYR A 48 -3.58 -18.85 17.70
C TYR A 48 -2.37 -18.48 18.58
N LEU A 49 -1.83 -17.27 18.44
CA LEU A 49 -0.68 -16.79 19.21
C LEU A 49 -0.98 -16.73 20.72
N GLN A 50 -2.19 -16.32 21.10
CA GLN A 50 -2.63 -16.28 22.51
C GLN A 50 -2.75 -17.68 23.15
N GLN A 51 -3.20 -18.65 22.38
CA GLN A 51 -3.42 -20.04 22.86
C GLN A 51 -2.13 -20.87 22.90
N ARG A 52 -1.09 -20.43 22.17
CA ARG A 52 0.16 -21.18 22.05
C ARG A 52 0.98 -21.09 23.34
N GLY A 53 1.24 -22.24 23.98
CA GLY A 53 2.01 -22.32 25.22
C GLY A 53 3.50 -22.00 25.03
N GLN A 54 4.14 -22.61 24.03
CA GLN A 54 5.54 -22.33 23.71
C GLN A 54 5.63 -21.43 22.47
N LYS A 55 6.28 -20.29 22.61
CA LYS A 55 6.45 -19.27 21.57
C LYS A 55 7.90 -19.13 21.15
N THR A 56 8.12 -18.93 19.86
CA THR A 56 9.44 -18.55 19.33
C THR A 56 9.78 -17.11 19.73
N TRP A 57 11.05 -16.74 19.62
CA TRP A 57 11.49 -15.34 19.82
C TRP A 57 10.75 -14.34 18.94
N PHE A 58 10.50 -14.71 17.69
CA PHE A 58 9.72 -13.89 16.77
C PHE A 58 8.27 -13.74 17.26
N GLU A 59 7.62 -14.79 17.71
CA GLU A 59 6.25 -14.74 18.23
C GLU A 59 6.12 -13.91 19.50
N ILE A 60 7.15 -13.94 20.38
CA ILE A 60 7.19 -13.07 21.56
C ILE A 60 7.31 -11.60 21.16
N SER A 61 8.18 -11.30 20.18
CA SER A 61 8.33 -9.94 19.64
C SER A 61 7.07 -9.48 18.92
N LEU A 62 6.47 -10.34 18.11
CA LEU A 62 5.24 -10.07 17.39
C LEU A 62 4.08 -9.74 18.34
N GLN A 63 3.94 -10.48 19.44
CA GLN A 63 2.88 -10.29 20.42
C GLN A 63 2.88 -8.90 21.06
N LYS A 64 4.05 -8.28 21.23
CA LYS A 64 4.19 -6.92 21.81
C LYS A 64 3.48 -5.85 20.96
N TYR A 65 3.47 -6.01 19.64
CA TYR A 65 2.98 -5.00 18.71
C TYR A 65 1.66 -5.40 18.04
N PHE A 66 1.22 -6.66 18.23
CA PHE A 66 0.11 -7.24 17.48
C PHE A 66 -1.19 -6.46 17.65
N ASP A 67 -1.54 -6.14 18.90
CA ASP A 67 -2.81 -5.48 19.20
C ASP A 67 -2.86 -4.08 18.64
N GLY A 68 -1.75 -3.33 18.68
CA GLY A 68 -1.64 -2.00 18.07
C GLY A 68 -1.88 -2.03 16.56
N PHE A 69 -1.16 -2.91 15.83
CA PHE A 69 -1.35 -3.03 14.38
C PHE A 69 -2.71 -3.60 13.98
N LEU A 70 -3.26 -4.50 14.77
CA LEU A 70 -4.61 -5.03 14.52
C LEU A 70 -5.67 -3.95 14.70
N GLU A 71 -5.52 -3.09 15.70
CA GLU A 71 -6.45 -1.99 15.93
C GLU A 71 -6.34 -0.94 14.82
N GLN A 72 -5.12 -0.56 14.43
CA GLN A 72 -4.88 0.29 13.27
C GLN A 72 -5.53 -0.28 11.99
N ALA A 73 -5.37 -1.59 11.73
CA ALA A 73 -5.97 -2.24 10.58
C ALA A 73 -7.50 -2.18 10.58
N LYS A 74 -8.13 -2.34 11.75
CA LYS A 74 -9.58 -2.25 11.90
C LYS A 74 -10.06 -0.81 11.72
N GLN A 75 -9.39 0.15 12.36
CA GLN A 75 -9.74 1.56 12.26
C GLN A 75 -9.68 2.03 10.83
N VAL A 76 -8.55 1.81 10.13
CA VAL A 76 -8.39 2.19 8.72
C VAL A 76 -9.45 1.52 7.84
N SER A 77 -9.76 0.24 8.09
CA SER A 77 -10.79 -0.47 7.33
C SER A 77 -12.19 0.10 7.55
N ALA A 78 -12.51 0.51 8.77
CA ALA A 78 -13.81 1.12 9.11
C ALA A 78 -13.95 2.53 8.51
N GLU A 79 -12.89 3.34 8.59
CA GLU A 79 -12.87 4.67 7.99
C GLU A 79 -12.94 4.60 6.46
N TRP A 80 -12.21 3.65 5.85
CA TRP A 80 -12.30 3.40 4.42
C TRP A 80 -13.72 3.10 3.95
N GLU A 81 -14.50 2.37 4.72
CA GLU A 81 -15.87 1.99 4.34
C GLU A 81 -16.77 3.20 4.07
N ILE A 82 -16.50 4.34 4.70
CA ILE A 82 -17.21 5.60 4.48
C ILE A 82 -17.00 6.10 3.05
N TYR A 83 -15.79 5.95 2.53
CA TYR A 83 -15.39 6.43 1.20
C TYR A 83 -15.53 5.37 0.09
N ASP A 84 -15.61 4.09 0.45
CA ASP A 84 -15.67 2.97 -0.50
C ASP A 84 -16.76 3.17 -1.56
N LYS A 85 -17.96 3.60 -1.16
CA LYS A 85 -19.07 3.85 -2.08
C LYS A 85 -18.82 5.02 -3.03
N LEU A 86 -18.08 6.03 -2.61
CA LEU A 86 -17.74 7.20 -3.44
C LEU A 86 -16.67 6.85 -4.45
N ILE A 87 -15.67 6.09 -4.01
CA ILE A 87 -14.55 5.66 -4.85
C ILE A 87 -14.98 4.56 -5.82
N SER A 88 -15.83 3.62 -5.40
CA SER A 88 -16.35 2.55 -6.25
C SER A 88 -17.30 3.02 -7.36
N ARG A 89 -17.84 4.24 -7.25
CA ARG A 89 -18.69 4.86 -8.28
C ARG A 89 -17.90 5.56 -9.39
N ARG A 90 -16.57 5.60 -9.30
CA ARG A 90 -15.76 6.16 -10.37
C ARG A 90 -15.92 5.30 -11.62
N GLU A 91 -16.22 5.95 -12.72
CA GLU A 91 -16.27 5.34 -14.06
C GLU A 91 -14.85 5.06 -14.60
N GLU A 92 -13.83 5.62 -13.95
CA GLU A 92 -12.44 5.49 -14.37
C GLU A 92 -11.79 4.21 -13.83
N VAL A 93 -12.17 3.09 -14.41
CA VAL A 93 -11.36 1.87 -14.30
C VAL A 93 -10.32 1.91 -15.40
N GLN A 94 -9.07 1.69 -15.02
CA GLN A 94 -7.97 1.55 -15.97
C GLN A 94 -7.14 0.32 -15.64
N PHE A 95 -6.30 -0.10 -16.55
CA PHE A 95 -5.33 -1.11 -16.22
C PHE A 95 -4.19 -0.52 -15.39
N CYS A 96 -3.81 -1.24 -14.34
CA CYS A 96 -2.63 -0.98 -13.53
C CYS A 96 -1.58 -2.04 -13.84
N HIS A 97 -0.32 -1.68 -13.74
CA HIS A 97 0.79 -2.63 -13.88
C HIS A 97 0.76 -3.73 -12.80
N GLY A 98 0.26 -3.38 -11.60
CA GLY A 98 0.08 -4.31 -10.47
C GLY A 98 1.35 -4.68 -9.72
N ASP A 99 2.54 -4.39 -10.29
CA ASP A 99 3.85 -4.60 -9.66
C ASP A 99 4.86 -3.52 -10.06
N TYR A 100 4.41 -2.25 -10.13
CA TYR A 100 5.28 -1.14 -10.51
C TYR A 100 6.32 -0.86 -9.43
N GLN A 101 7.56 -1.25 -9.69
CA GLN A 101 8.69 -1.14 -8.76
C GLN A 101 9.99 -1.04 -9.54
N TYR A 102 11.06 -0.59 -8.86
CA TYR A 102 12.36 -0.31 -9.46
C TYR A 102 12.97 -1.47 -10.28
N HIS A 103 12.71 -2.73 -9.94
CA HIS A 103 13.22 -3.87 -10.71
C HIS A 103 12.42 -4.19 -11.98
N ASN A 104 11.25 -3.58 -12.15
CA ASN A 104 10.45 -3.65 -13.37
C ASN A 104 10.63 -2.38 -14.23
N MET A 105 11.63 -1.56 -13.92
CA MET A 105 11.98 -0.35 -14.64
C MET A 105 13.42 -0.45 -15.09
N ILE A 106 13.65 -0.34 -16.39
CA ILE A 106 14.97 -0.46 -17.01
C ILE A 106 15.32 0.87 -17.65
N CYS A 107 16.43 1.46 -17.24
CA CYS A 107 17.00 2.63 -17.92
C CYS A 107 17.96 2.17 -19.01
N GLY A 108 17.61 2.38 -20.27
CA GLY A 108 18.40 2.08 -21.45
C GLY A 108 18.95 3.34 -22.12
N LYS A 109 19.64 3.16 -23.24
CA LYS A 109 20.18 4.28 -24.04
C LYS A 109 19.05 5.13 -24.66
N ASP A 110 17.93 4.50 -24.97
CA ASP A 110 16.78 5.12 -25.64
C ASP A 110 15.71 5.60 -24.64
N GLY A 111 15.98 5.58 -23.34
CA GLY A 111 15.07 6.03 -22.29
C GLY A 111 14.72 4.94 -21.26
N TRP A 112 13.59 5.14 -20.61
CA TRP A 112 13.05 4.23 -19.62
C TRP A 112 12.07 3.23 -20.24
N PHE A 113 12.17 1.99 -19.82
CA PHE A 113 11.25 0.90 -20.18
C PHE A 113 10.61 0.32 -18.93
N VAL A 114 9.32 0.01 -19.00
CA VAL A 114 8.58 -0.73 -17.97
C VAL A 114 8.33 -2.14 -18.52
N VAL A 115 8.60 -3.15 -17.71
CA VAL A 115 8.54 -4.57 -18.09
C VAL A 115 7.76 -5.39 -17.07
N ASN A 116 7.43 -6.64 -17.39
CA ASN A 116 6.77 -7.60 -16.49
C ASN A 116 5.32 -7.22 -16.15
N PHE A 117 4.47 -7.17 -17.16
CA PHE A 117 3.03 -6.85 -17.03
C PHE A 117 2.15 -8.05 -16.63
N GLU A 118 2.73 -9.17 -16.17
CA GLU A 118 1.97 -10.39 -15.84
C GLU A 118 0.98 -10.20 -14.68
N LYS A 119 1.17 -9.14 -13.89
CA LYS A 119 0.26 -8.76 -12.80
C LYS A 119 -0.68 -7.62 -13.15
N CYS A 120 -0.72 -7.27 -14.43
CA CYS A 120 -1.62 -6.22 -14.91
C CYS A 120 -3.07 -6.58 -14.55
N LEU A 121 -3.79 -5.63 -14.01
CA LEU A 121 -5.16 -5.82 -13.54
C LEU A 121 -5.94 -4.50 -13.59
N PRO A 122 -7.27 -4.58 -13.75
CA PRO A 122 -8.12 -3.41 -13.65
C PRO A 122 -8.21 -2.94 -12.19
N ASP A 123 -7.79 -1.71 -11.93
CA ASP A 123 -7.88 -1.07 -10.60
C ASP A 123 -7.75 0.46 -10.75
N SER A 124 -7.78 1.18 -9.64
CA SER A 124 -7.41 2.58 -9.56
C SER A 124 -5.91 2.76 -9.80
N PRO A 125 -5.48 3.76 -10.60
CA PRO A 125 -4.06 4.09 -10.82
C PRO A 125 -3.29 4.36 -9.51
N VAL A 126 -4.02 4.75 -8.48
CA VAL A 126 -3.47 4.93 -7.12
C VAL A 126 -2.81 3.65 -6.58
N ARG A 127 -3.21 2.46 -7.08
CA ARG A 127 -2.59 1.19 -6.68
C ARG A 127 -1.09 1.15 -7.01
N ASP A 128 -0.74 1.44 -8.25
CA ASP A 128 0.67 1.43 -8.66
C ASP A 128 1.45 2.58 -8.03
N LEU A 129 0.85 3.76 -7.92
CA LEU A 129 1.42 4.88 -7.20
C LEU A 129 1.75 4.50 -5.75
N TYR A 130 0.81 3.88 -5.04
CA TYR A 130 1.02 3.37 -3.69
C TYR A 130 2.17 2.35 -3.63
N LEU A 131 2.24 1.40 -4.57
CA LEU A 131 3.26 0.35 -4.56
C LEU A 131 4.67 0.92 -4.66
N LEU A 132 4.90 1.88 -5.57
CA LEU A 132 6.20 2.54 -5.72
C LEU A 132 6.50 3.46 -4.54
N LEU A 133 5.59 4.40 -4.25
CA LEU A 133 5.76 5.42 -3.21
C LEU A 133 6.06 4.78 -1.85
N ARG A 134 5.26 3.79 -1.42
CA ARG A 134 5.49 3.09 -0.15
C ARG A 134 6.89 2.49 -0.07
N LYS A 135 7.38 1.85 -1.15
CA LYS A 135 8.73 1.26 -1.14
C LYS A 135 9.84 2.29 -1.04
N LEU A 136 9.68 3.44 -1.67
CA LEU A 136 10.64 4.54 -1.58
C LEU A 136 10.61 5.17 -0.18
N LEU A 137 9.43 5.35 0.39
CA LEU A 137 9.25 5.86 1.75
C LEU A 137 9.84 4.89 2.80
N GLU A 138 9.62 3.58 2.69
CA GLU A 138 10.27 2.58 3.56
C GLU A 138 11.81 2.59 3.48
N LYS A 139 12.38 2.96 2.33
CA LYS A 139 13.85 3.10 2.16
C LYS A 139 14.39 4.40 2.76
N SER A 140 13.61 5.48 2.70
CA SER A 140 13.98 6.82 3.17
C SER A 140 13.49 7.13 4.58
N ASN A 141 13.08 6.12 5.34
CA ASN A 141 12.52 6.29 6.67
C ASN A 141 11.35 7.29 6.70
N TRP A 142 10.45 7.19 5.72
CA TRP A 142 9.25 8.03 5.58
C TRP A 142 9.54 9.54 5.55
N SER A 143 10.62 9.94 4.87
CA SER A 143 10.99 11.33 4.71
C SER A 143 9.86 12.15 4.07
N VAL A 144 9.34 13.15 4.80
CA VAL A 144 8.28 14.07 4.34
C VAL A 144 8.72 14.81 3.08
N SER A 145 9.93 15.39 3.07
CA SER A 145 10.43 16.15 1.93
C SER A 145 10.54 15.29 0.66
N LEU A 146 11.11 14.08 0.79
CA LEU A 146 11.21 13.18 -0.36
C LEU A 146 9.81 12.76 -0.84
N GLY A 147 8.92 12.36 0.07
CA GLY A 147 7.58 11.93 -0.29
C GLY A 147 6.76 13.02 -0.97
N SER A 148 6.84 14.27 -0.50
CA SER A 148 6.21 15.42 -1.16
C SER A 148 6.75 15.63 -2.57
N SER A 149 8.09 15.63 -2.74
CA SER A 149 8.70 15.78 -4.08
C SER A 149 8.33 14.63 -5.03
N LEU A 150 8.19 13.39 -4.52
CA LEU A 150 7.74 12.26 -5.33
C LEU A 150 6.29 12.43 -5.80
N LEU A 151 5.41 12.87 -4.91
CA LEU A 151 4.01 13.14 -5.27
C LEU A 151 3.89 14.30 -6.25
N GLU A 152 4.61 15.40 -6.01
CA GLU A 152 4.68 16.54 -6.92
C GLU A 152 5.12 16.10 -8.32
N ALA A 153 6.16 15.29 -8.44
CA ALA A 153 6.64 14.79 -9.73
C ALA A 153 5.60 13.93 -10.47
N TYR A 154 4.77 13.17 -9.76
CA TYR A 154 3.64 12.47 -10.36
C TYR A 154 2.55 13.44 -10.81
N GLU A 155 2.20 14.41 -9.96
CA GLU A 155 1.12 15.37 -10.18
C GLU A 155 1.43 16.43 -11.23
N GLU A 156 2.71 16.71 -11.52
CA GLU A 156 3.14 17.51 -12.68
C GLU A 156 2.60 16.96 -14.01
N VAL A 157 2.39 15.64 -14.11
CA VAL A 157 1.91 14.94 -15.31
C VAL A 157 0.45 14.54 -15.17
N ARG A 158 0.06 14.00 -14.01
CA ARG A 158 -1.30 13.52 -13.73
C ARG A 158 -1.76 13.99 -12.34
N PRO A 159 -2.54 15.09 -12.27
CA PRO A 159 -3.05 15.60 -11.01
C PRO A 159 -3.91 14.59 -10.26
N LEU A 160 -3.72 14.49 -8.94
CA LEU A 160 -4.55 13.66 -8.07
C LEU A 160 -5.74 14.48 -7.57
N ASP A 161 -6.93 14.02 -7.86
CA ASP A 161 -8.14 14.59 -7.26
C ASP A 161 -8.28 14.19 -5.76
N VAL A 162 -9.27 14.76 -5.11
CA VAL A 162 -9.50 14.55 -3.67
C VAL A 162 -9.72 13.06 -3.35
N LEU A 163 -10.47 12.33 -4.18
CA LEU A 163 -10.75 10.90 -3.94
C LEU A 163 -9.51 10.03 -4.17
N SER A 164 -8.66 10.36 -5.14
CA SER A 164 -7.37 9.69 -5.34
C SER A 164 -6.42 9.91 -4.16
N ARG A 165 -6.41 11.13 -3.59
CA ARG A 165 -5.62 11.41 -2.39
C ARG A 165 -6.15 10.67 -1.17
N ILE A 166 -7.47 10.53 -1.01
CA ILE A 166 -8.12 9.72 0.04
C ILE A 166 -7.75 8.24 -0.15
N ASP A 167 -7.84 7.71 -1.36
CA ASP A 167 -7.47 6.32 -1.67
C ASP A 167 -5.99 6.07 -1.32
N LEU A 168 -5.09 6.96 -1.75
CA LEU A 168 -3.67 6.85 -1.47
C LEU A 168 -3.36 6.91 0.04
N TYR A 169 -4.01 7.82 0.77
CA TYR A 169 -3.88 7.94 2.22
C TYR A 169 -4.22 6.62 2.92
N TYR A 170 -5.38 6.04 2.65
CA TYR A 170 -5.81 4.81 3.31
C TYR A 170 -4.96 3.60 2.92
N ARG A 171 -4.48 3.51 1.67
CA ARG A 171 -3.51 2.49 1.26
C ARG A 171 -2.19 2.61 2.04
N LEU A 172 -1.71 3.82 2.27
CA LEU A 172 -0.49 4.06 3.06
C LEU A 172 -0.74 3.86 4.56
N ALA A 173 -1.89 4.28 5.09
CA ALA A 173 -2.25 4.15 6.50
C ALA A 173 -2.45 2.69 6.92
N TYR A 174 -3.04 1.86 6.06
CA TYR A 174 -3.26 0.45 6.36
C TYR A 174 -1.94 -0.29 6.63
N PRO A 175 -1.84 -1.12 7.68
CA PRO A 175 -0.59 -1.79 8.05
C PRO A 175 -0.34 -3.07 7.22
N GLU A 176 -0.38 -2.96 5.90
CA GLU A 176 -0.23 -4.10 4.97
C GLU A 176 1.11 -4.83 5.15
N LYS A 177 2.17 -4.09 5.47
CA LYS A 177 3.49 -4.69 5.73
C LYS A 177 3.47 -5.61 6.94
N PHE A 178 2.75 -5.21 8.01
CA PHE A 178 2.55 -6.05 9.18
C PHE A 178 1.81 -7.34 8.81
N TRP A 179 0.67 -7.21 8.11
CA TRP A 179 -0.05 -8.37 7.61
C TRP A 179 0.83 -9.28 6.75
N LYS A 180 1.62 -8.74 5.82
CA LYS A 180 2.56 -9.52 4.98
C LYS A 180 3.60 -10.30 5.81
N ILE A 181 4.16 -9.69 6.85
CA ILE A 181 5.12 -10.35 7.76
C ILE A 181 4.44 -11.51 8.48
N VAL A 182 3.26 -11.28 9.05
CA VAL A 182 2.46 -12.26 9.77
C VAL A 182 2.05 -13.41 8.85
N ASN A 183 1.47 -13.08 7.71
CA ASN A 183 0.99 -14.06 6.74
C ASN A 183 2.13 -14.93 6.19
N PHE A 184 3.28 -14.32 5.87
CA PHE A 184 4.45 -15.06 5.43
C PHE A 184 4.94 -16.03 6.49
N TYR A 185 5.03 -15.63 7.76
CA TYR A 185 5.50 -16.48 8.83
C TYR A 185 4.59 -17.71 9.05
N TYR A 186 3.28 -17.50 9.07
CA TYR A 186 2.34 -18.60 9.39
C TYR A 186 1.91 -19.45 8.19
N ASN A 187 1.96 -18.91 6.96
CA ASN A 187 1.39 -19.58 5.79
C ASN A 187 2.40 -19.99 4.71
N SER A 188 3.68 -19.55 4.80
CA SER A 188 4.65 -19.87 3.75
C SER A 188 5.32 -21.24 3.87
N GLY A 189 5.09 -21.97 4.97
CA GLY A 189 5.83 -23.20 5.28
C GLY A 189 7.33 -22.98 5.55
N LYS A 190 7.82 -21.73 5.53
CA LYS A 190 9.22 -21.32 5.71
C LYS A 190 9.48 -20.70 7.08
N ALA A 191 8.77 -21.18 8.11
CA ALA A 191 8.93 -20.73 9.50
C ALA A 191 10.35 -20.94 10.08
N TRP A 192 11.20 -21.69 9.38
CA TRP A 192 12.57 -21.98 9.76
C TRP A 192 13.58 -20.84 9.50
N ILE A 193 13.14 -19.67 8.95
CA ILE A 193 13.99 -18.49 8.80
C ILE A 193 13.49 -17.36 9.76
N PRO A 194 13.54 -17.54 11.08
CA PRO A 194 12.98 -16.55 12.01
C PRO A 194 13.74 -15.23 12.03
N GLY A 195 15.07 -15.22 11.81
CA GLY A 195 15.88 -14.01 11.83
C GLY A 195 15.43 -12.94 10.84
N ARG A 196 15.18 -13.33 9.60
CA ARG A 196 14.71 -12.38 8.55
C ARG A 196 13.34 -11.77 8.83
N ASN A 197 12.45 -12.51 9.48
CA ASN A 197 11.13 -12.00 9.86
C ASN A 197 11.24 -11.05 11.06
N GLN A 198 12.15 -11.33 12.01
CA GLN A 198 12.46 -10.46 13.13
C GLN A 198 12.98 -9.11 12.66
N GLU A 199 13.99 -9.08 11.79
CA GLU A 199 14.55 -7.85 11.20
C GLU A 199 13.48 -7.01 10.49
N LYS A 200 12.58 -7.66 9.74
CA LYS A 200 11.48 -6.97 9.05
C LYS A 200 10.49 -6.34 10.04
N LEU A 201 10.16 -7.05 11.12
CA LEU A 201 9.26 -6.56 12.16
C LEU A 201 9.89 -5.38 12.90
N GLU A 202 11.15 -5.49 13.30
CA GLU A 202 11.89 -4.43 13.99
C GLU A 202 11.98 -3.17 13.13
N LYS A 203 12.32 -3.33 11.85
CA LYS A 203 12.34 -2.21 10.90
C LYS A 203 10.97 -1.57 10.74
N LEU A 204 9.90 -2.36 10.62
CA LEU A 204 8.55 -1.84 10.53
C LEU A 204 8.19 -0.99 11.76
N VAL A 205 8.43 -1.53 12.96
CA VAL A 205 8.13 -0.85 14.22
C VAL A 205 8.95 0.41 14.40
N SER A 206 10.24 0.38 14.07
CA SER A 206 11.12 1.56 14.17
C SER A 206 10.69 2.72 13.27
N GLN A 207 9.97 2.45 12.19
CA GLN A 207 9.52 3.45 11.22
C GLN A 207 8.09 3.94 11.45
N GLU A 208 7.34 3.37 12.41
CA GLU A 208 5.92 3.68 12.53
C GLU A 208 5.66 5.14 12.92
N LYS A 209 6.50 5.73 13.77
CA LYS A 209 6.39 7.15 14.18
C LYS A 209 6.60 8.08 12.99
N GLU A 210 7.62 7.85 12.18
CA GLU A 210 7.92 8.63 10.99
C GLU A 210 6.84 8.47 9.93
N LYS A 211 6.27 7.26 9.81
CA LYS A 211 5.14 7.00 8.92
C LYS A 211 3.92 7.83 9.33
N GLN A 212 3.56 7.85 10.62
CA GLN A 212 2.43 8.65 11.10
C GLN A 212 2.69 10.14 10.86
N HIS A 213 3.88 10.63 11.18
CA HIS A 213 4.26 12.02 10.91
C HIS A 213 4.16 12.37 9.41
N PHE A 214 4.61 11.47 8.53
CA PHE A 214 4.47 11.65 7.09
C PHE A 214 3.01 11.77 6.67
N LEU A 215 2.13 10.89 7.16
CA LEU A 215 0.71 10.92 6.85
C LEU A 215 0.05 12.21 7.31
N GLU A 216 0.31 12.65 8.54
CA GLU A 216 -0.19 13.90 9.10
C GLU A 216 0.25 15.13 8.30
N GLU A 217 1.52 15.20 7.88
CA GLU A 217 2.05 16.36 7.15
C GLU A 217 1.58 16.42 5.70
N VAL A 218 1.66 15.29 4.99
CA VAL A 218 1.39 15.24 3.54
C VAL A 218 -0.10 15.17 3.23
N PHE A 219 -0.89 14.50 4.10
CA PHE A 219 -2.32 14.27 3.89
C PHE A 219 -3.22 15.04 4.87
N ARG A 220 -2.73 16.11 5.48
CA ARG A 220 -3.47 16.95 6.44
C ARG A 220 -4.86 17.39 5.97
N SER A 221 -5.05 17.62 4.69
CA SER A 221 -6.35 17.96 4.09
C SER A 221 -7.32 16.77 4.10
N VAL A 222 -6.82 15.55 3.91
CA VAL A 222 -7.61 14.30 3.93
C VAL A 222 -8.06 13.99 5.35
N GLU A 223 -7.16 14.12 6.33
CA GLU A 223 -7.51 13.89 7.74
C GLU A 223 -8.61 14.83 8.24
N LYS A 224 -8.58 16.10 7.84
CA LYS A 224 -9.64 17.06 8.17
C LYS A 224 -11.00 16.71 7.56
N LEU A 225 -11.03 15.97 6.45
CA LEU A 225 -12.27 15.47 5.84
C LEU A 225 -12.78 14.21 6.57
N ALA A 226 -11.88 13.36 7.05
CA ALA A 226 -12.22 12.14 7.78
C ALA A 226 -12.78 12.40 9.19
N MET A 227 -12.47 13.57 9.77
CA MET A 227 -12.94 13.98 11.11
C MET A 227 -14.31 14.71 11.09
N ARG A 228 -14.91 14.94 9.92
CA ARG A 228 -16.23 15.58 9.76
C ARG A 228 -17.30 14.59 9.41
#